data_eeb5367b153243b6970246ab4386d3e9
#
_entry.id   eeb5367b153243b6970246ab4386d3e9
#
_cell.length_a   1.000
_cell.length_b   1.000
_cell.length_c   1.000
_cell.angle_alpha   90.00
_cell.angle_beta   90.00
_cell.angle_gamma   90.00
#
_symmetry.space_group_name_H-M   'P 1'
#
loop_
_entity.id
_entity.type
_entity.pdbx_description
1 polymer ?
#
loop_
_entity_poly.entity_id
_entity_poly.type
_entity_poly.pdbx_seq_one_letter_code
_entity_poly.pdbx_strand_id
1 'polypeptide(L)'
;MSEKTSVLLSDVSIRGNIVEKEKLMTDAKIDGDVSAESLQTFEGSNIKGNINSTTVSLGGVIKGNIKSDKIRIKSTADVDGVLN
;
A
#
# COMPACT_ATOMS: atom_id res chain seq x y z
N MET A 1 20.15 10.05 -11.85
CA MET A 1 18.74 10.41 -11.78
C MET A 1 18.11 9.88 -10.52
N SER A 2 17.32 10.70 -9.93
CA SER A 2 16.71 10.34 -8.66
C SER A 2 15.59 9.32 -8.83
N GLU A 3 15.35 8.58 -7.78
CA GLU A 3 14.23 7.65 -7.72
C GLU A 3 12.93 8.43 -7.72
N LYS A 4 11.94 7.84 -8.36
CA LYS A 4 10.60 8.38 -8.27
C LYS A 4 9.91 7.78 -7.07
N THR A 5 9.43 8.63 -6.21
CA THR A 5 8.64 8.23 -5.06
C THR A 5 7.32 8.99 -5.10
N SER A 6 6.24 8.25 -5.13
CA SER A 6 4.91 8.85 -5.06
C SER A 6 4.44 8.85 -3.63
N VAL A 7 3.93 9.99 -3.19
CA VAL A 7 3.45 10.15 -1.83
C VAL A 7 2.00 10.60 -1.85
N LEU A 8 1.15 9.84 -1.16
CA LEU A 8 -0.26 10.16 -1.02
C LEU A 8 -0.55 10.54 0.42
N LEU A 9 -1.12 11.69 0.62
CA LEU A 9 -1.39 12.22 1.94
C LEU A 9 -2.72 11.71 2.49
N SER A 10 -2.88 11.80 3.80
CA SER A 10 -4.03 11.24 4.50
C SER A 10 -5.36 11.88 4.10
N ASP A 11 -5.35 13.09 3.58
CA ASP A 11 -6.57 13.78 3.17
C ASP A 11 -7.08 13.31 1.81
N VAL A 12 -6.35 12.42 1.16
CA VAL A 12 -6.68 11.95 -0.18
C VAL A 12 -7.45 10.65 -0.11
N SER A 13 -8.50 10.53 -0.90
CA SER A 13 -9.22 9.28 -1.09
C SER A 13 -9.16 8.92 -2.57
N ILE A 14 -8.74 7.69 -2.85
CA ILE A 14 -8.55 7.24 -4.21
C ILE A 14 -9.40 6.00 -4.45
N ARG A 15 -10.13 6.01 -5.56
CA ARG A 15 -10.87 4.84 -6.01
C ARG A 15 -10.34 4.43 -7.37
N GLY A 16 -10.13 3.13 -7.55
CA GLY A 16 -9.67 2.59 -8.80
C GLY A 16 -8.29 1.99 -8.67
N ASN A 17 -7.59 1.91 -9.78
CA ASN A 17 -6.31 1.25 -9.83
C ASN A 17 -5.17 2.24 -9.73
N ILE A 18 -4.19 1.89 -8.92
CA ILE A 18 -2.97 2.67 -8.81
C ILE A 18 -1.83 1.80 -9.30
N VAL A 19 -1.07 2.33 -10.25
CA VAL A 19 0.11 1.65 -10.77
C VAL A 19 1.29 2.58 -10.61
N GLU A 20 2.29 2.11 -9.89
CA GLU A 20 3.52 2.86 -9.68
C GLU A 20 4.69 1.92 -9.96
N LYS A 21 5.56 2.33 -10.85
CA LYS A 21 6.66 1.45 -11.27
C LYS A 21 7.79 1.38 -10.26
N GLU A 22 7.84 2.32 -9.34
CA GLU A 22 8.90 2.35 -8.37
C GLU A 22 8.31 2.31 -6.97
N LYS A 23 8.48 3.34 -6.21
CA LYS A 23 8.10 3.33 -4.81
C LYS A 23 6.85 4.18 -4.57
N LEU A 24 5.91 3.62 -3.85
CA LEU A 24 4.70 4.34 -3.45
C LEU A 24 4.64 4.41 -1.94
N MET A 25 4.51 5.61 -1.42
CA MET A 25 4.29 5.85 0.00
C MET A 25 2.91 6.47 0.16
N THR A 26 2.11 5.92 1.05
CA THR A 26 0.76 6.43 1.21
C THR A 26 0.33 6.47 2.66
N ASP A 27 -0.42 7.51 2.98
CA ASP A 27 -1.14 7.65 4.24
C ASP A 27 -2.62 7.91 3.93
N ALA A 28 -3.03 7.59 2.73
CA ALA A 28 -4.36 7.92 2.22
C ALA A 28 -5.29 6.72 2.28
N LYS A 29 -6.55 6.97 1.96
CA LYS A 29 -7.53 5.90 1.81
C LYS A 29 -7.59 5.49 0.35
N ILE A 30 -7.41 4.21 0.10
CA ILE A 30 -7.40 3.68 -1.26
C ILE A 30 -8.42 2.55 -1.35
N ASP A 31 -9.27 2.64 -2.35
CA ASP A 31 -10.28 1.62 -2.63
C ASP A 31 -10.07 1.11 -4.04
N GLY A 32 -9.49 -0.07 -4.17
CA GLY A 32 -9.18 -0.64 -5.47
C GLY A 32 -7.88 -1.41 -5.46
N ASP A 33 -7.26 -1.54 -6.62
CA ASP A 33 -6.04 -2.31 -6.77
C ASP A 33 -4.82 -1.40 -6.72
N VAL A 34 -3.81 -1.84 -5.99
CA VAL A 34 -2.55 -1.12 -5.91
C VAL A 34 -1.44 -2.02 -6.43
N SER A 35 -0.68 -1.49 -7.38
CA SER A 35 0.44 -2.19 -7.99
C SER A 35 1.66 -1.30 -7.90
N ALA A 36 2.68 -1.75 -7.21
CA ALA A 36 3.90 -0.97 -7.06
C ALA A 36 5.07 -1.92 -6.83
N GLU A 37 6.28 -1.47 -7.13
CA GLU A 37 7.44 -2.28 -6.80
C GLU A 37 7.66 -2.29 -5.29
N SER A 38 7.60 -1.13 -4.66
CA SER A 38 7.69 -1.02 -3.21
C SER A 38 6.52 -0.20 -2.72
N LEU A 39 5.78 -0.75 -1.77
CA LEU A 39 4.65 -0.05 -1.18
C LEU A 39 4.92 0.15 0.30
N GLN A 40 4.78 1.38 0.75
CA GLN A 40 4.90 1.70 2.16
C GLN A 40 3.65 2.44 2.60
N THR A 41 2.99 1.90 3.61
CA THR A 41 1.81 2.54 4.19
C THR A 41 2.12 3.01 5.60
N PHE A 42 1.49 4.09 5.99
CA PHE A 42 1.67 4.68 7.30
C PHE A 42 0.46 4.41 8.17
N GLU A 43 0.57 4.81 9.43
CA GLU A 43 -0.42 4.50 10.45
C GLU A 43 -1.83 4.95 10.10
N GLY A 44 -1.96 6.06 9.41
CA GLY A 44 -3.28 6.59 9.04
C GLY A 44 -3.87 6.03 7.77
N SER A 45 -3.16 5.15 7.08
CA SER A 45 -3.63 4.64 5.79
C SER A 45 -4.70 3.59 5.94
N ASN A 46 -5.54 3.49 4.91
CA ASN A 46 -6.60 2.50 4.85
C ASN A 46 -6.74 2.04 3.40
N ILE A 47 -6.42 0.80 3.14
CA ILE A 47 -6.45 0.27 1.78
C ILE A 47 -7.42 -0.90 1.71
N LYS A 48 -8.35 -0.82 0.77
CA LYS A 48 -9.28 -1.91 0.49
C LYS A 48 -9.07 -2.38 -0.93
N GLY A 49 -8.89 -3.68 -1.10
CA GLY A 49 -8.72 -4.26 -2.42
C GLY A 49 -7.47 -5.11 -2.51
N ASN A 50 -6.92 -5.19 -3.70
CA ASN A 50 -5.77 -6.03 -3.96
C ASN A 50 -4.48 -5.23 -4.01
N ILE A 51 -3.45 -5.76 -3.37
CA ILE A 51 -2.13 -5.15 -3.41
C ILE A 51 -1.17 -6.14 -4.06
N ASN A 52 -0.46 -5.67 -5.07
CA ASN A 52 0.53 -6.46 -5.77
C ASN A 52 1.83 -5.67 -5.78
N SER A 53 2.81 -6.16 -5.05
CA SER A 53 4.06 -5.43 -4.88
C SER A 53 5.19 -6.39 -4.58
N THR A 54 6.41 -6.04 -4.95
CA THR A 54 7.56 -6.85 -4.61
C THR A 54 7.88 -6.74 -3.12
N THR A 55 7.84 -5.55 -2.59
CA THR A 55 8.09 -5.30 -1.18
C THR A 55 6.97 -4.46 -0.60
N VAL A 56 6.41 -4.89 0.51
CA VAL A 56 5.33 -4.17 1.18
C VAL A 56 5.71 -3.92 2.63
N SER A 57 5.55 -2.68 3.05
CA SER A 57 5.70 -2.30 4.45
C SER A 57 4.37 -1.72 4.91
N LEU A 58 3.73 -2.40 5.84
CA LEU A 58 2.38 -2.06 6.27
C LEU A 58 2.40 -1.39 7.64
N GLY A 59 1.81 -0.22 7.72
CA GLY A 59 1.70 0.51 8.98
C GLY A 59 0.28 0.93 9.31
N GLY A 60 -0.67 0.71 8.38
CA GLY A 60 -2.06 1.10 8.56
C GLY A 60 -3.00 -0.07 8.43
N VAL A 61 -4.24 0.21 8.08
CA VAL A 61 -5.29 -0.80 7.94
C VAL A 61 -5.37 -1.26 6.49
N ILE A 62 -5.30 -2.56 6.30
CA ILE A 62 -5.36 -3.16 4.97
C ILE A 62 -6.46 -4.22 4.97
N LYS A 63 -7.37 -4.12 4.04
CA LYS A 63 -8.42 -5.12 3.85
C LYS A 63 -8.38 -5.65 2.44
N GLY A 64 -8.26 -6.95 2.29
CA GLY A 64 -8.23 -7.59 0.99
C GLY A 64 -7.04 -8.50 0.82
N ASN A 65 -6.60 -8.67 -0.41
CA ASN A 65 -5.51 -9.59 -0.72
C ASN A 65 -4.20 -8.84 -0.93
N ILE A 66 -3.14 -9.37 -0.36
CA ILE A 66 -1.81 -8.82 -0.55
C ILE A 66 -0.94 -9.89 -1.17
N LYS A 67 -0.33 -9.55 -2.29
CA LYS A 67 0.59 -10.43 -2.98
C LYS A 67 1.94 -9.74 -3.08
N SER A 68 2.94 -10.34 -2.45
CA SER A 68 4.25 -9.72 -2.36
C SER A 68 5.32 -10.77 -2.10
N ASP A 69 6.53 -10.49 -2.54
CA ASP A 69 7.69 -11.33 -2.24
C ASP A 69 8.15 -11.12 -0.80
N LYS A 70 8.11 -9.89 -0.34
CA LYS A 70 8.50 -9.56 1.03
C LYS A 70 7.44 -8.69 1.66
N ILE A 71 6.98 -9.09 2.82
CA ILE A 71 5.96 -8.35 3.57
C ILE A 71 6.51 -8.02 4.93
N ARG A 72 6.45 -6.75 5.28
CA ARG A 72 6.81 -6.28 6.61
C ARG A 72 5.59 -5.64 7.24
N ILE A 73 5.19 -6.14 8.39
CA ILE A 73 4.03 -5.65 9.11
C ILE A 73 4.49 -4.98 10.39
N LYS A 74 4.17 -3.70 10.52
CA LYS A 74 4.50 -2.95 11.73
C LYS A 74 3.45 -3.19 12.79
N SER A 75 3.79 -2.87 14.04
CA SER A 75 2.88 -3.09 15.16
C SER A 75 1.59 -2.26 15.06
N THR A 76 1.62 -1.18 14.31
CA THR A 76 0.44 -0.35 14.08
C THR A 76 -0.43 -0.84 12.94
N ALA A 77 0.02 -1.86 12.21
CA ALA A 77 -0.70 -2.36 11.06
C ALA A 77 -1.81 -3.33 11.47
N ASP A 78 -2.90 -3.28 10.72
CA ASP A 78 -4.02 -4.19 10.89
C ASP A 78 -4.36 -4.74 9.52
N VAL A 79 -4.08 -6.01 9.30
CA VAL A 79 -4.29 -6.64 8.02
C VAL A 79 -5.43 -7.64 8.13
N ASP A 80 -6.46 -7.41 7.33
CA ASP A 80 -7.62 -8.28 7.28
C ASP A 80 -7.77 -8.81 5.86
N GLY A 81 -7.43 -10.07 5.66
CA GLY A 81 -7.49 -10.67 4.35
C GLY A 81 -6.41 -11.73 4.16
N VAL A 82 -6.02 -11.92 2.93
CA VAL A 82 -5.08 -12.96 2.55
C VAL A 82 -3.72 -12.38 2.21
N LEU A 83 -2.70 -12.97 2.80
CA LEU A 83 -1.31 -12.61 2.53
C LEU A 83 -0.67 -13.74 1.71
N ASN A 84 -0.09 -13.35 0.62
CA ASN A 84 0.65 -14.27 -0.24
C ASN A 84 2.09 -13.85 -0.41
#